data_cb9261dc644c1a686d975ce945862dd6
#
_entry.id   cb9261dc644c1a686d975ce945862dd6
#
_cell.length_a   1.000
_cell.length_b   1.000
_cell.length_c   1.000
_cell.angle_alpha   90.00
_cell.angle_beta   90.00
_cell.angle_gamma   90.00
#
_symmetry.space_group_name_H-M   'P 1'
#
loop_
_entity.id
_entity.type
_entity.pdbx_description
1 polymer ?
#
loop_
_entity_poly.entity_id
_entity_poly.type
_entity_poly.pdbx_seq_one_letter_code
_entity_poly.pdbx_strand_id
1 'polypeptide(L)'
;MADLTPVIETLENRWMRAWAQRDAKALKSLTARNFMLLMGSTKPTILDARSWLEAATTRYLCSSYRFGDVYVREVGGLAIFASNVELKATMDDVDWSGRFWVTDIWKKGRVRRGWRLAQRIVSLPDDNPEIPAGIRALQLWRPSR
;
A
#
# COMPACT_ATOMS: atom_id res chain seq x y z
N MET A 1 -10.29 22.62 5.57
CA MET A 1 -9.21 21.68 5.44
C MET A 1 -9.22 21.04 4.07
N ALA A 2 -8.07 20.98 3.44
CA ALA A 2 -7.99 20.36 2.14
C ALA A 2 -8.13 18.85 2.24
N ASP A 3 -8.88 18.27 1.33
CA ASP A 3 -9.00 16.84 1.23
C ASP A 3 -7.77 16.28 0.51
N LEU A 4 -7.02 15.45 1.20
CA LEU A 4 -5.80 14.85 0.67
C LEU A 4 -6.06 13.65 -0.24
N THR A 5 -7.30 13.19 -0.35
CA THR A 5 -7.60 11.99 -1.12
C THR A 5 -7.05 12.03 -2.54
N PRO A 6 -7.28 13.08 -3.34
CA PRO A 6 -6.74 13.09 -4.70
C PRO A 6 -5.21 13.08 -4.74
N VAL A 7 -4.57 13.78 -3.80
CA VAL A 7 -3.11 13.84 -3.75
C VAL A 7 -2.53 12.48 -3.46
N ILE A 8 -3.06 11.81 -2.43
CA ILE A 8 -2.53 10.51 -2.00
C ILE A 8 -2.86 9.43 -3.03
N GLU A 9 -4.06 9.46 -3.64
CA GLU A 9 -4.39 8.53 -4.72
C GLU A 9 -3.42 8.65 -5.89
N THR A 10 -3.06 9.87 -6.26
CA THR A 10 -2.09 10.11 -7.33
C THR A 10 -0.74 9.48 -6.97
N LEU A 11 -0.29 9.68 -5.74
CA LEU A 11 0.97 9.13 -5.26
C LEU A 11 0.94 7.60 -5.20
N GLU A 12 -0.16 7.03 -4.74
CA GLU A 12 -0.33 5.58 -4.71
C GLU A 12 -0.21 4.99 -6.10
N ASN A 13 -0.88 5.61 -7.07
CA ASN A 13 -0.82 5.13 -8.44
C ASN A 13 0.57 5.28 -9.05
N ARG A 14 1.29 6.36 -8.71
CA ARG A 14 2.68 6.51 -9.14
C ARG A 14 3.56 5.42 -8.58
N TRP A 15 3.40 5.12 -7.29
CA TRP A 15 4.19 4.10 -6.63
C TRP A 15 3.93 2.72 -7.22
N MET A 16 2.65 2.37 -7.39
CA MET A 16 2.28 1.08 -7.97
C MET A 16 2.75 0.95 -9.42
N ARG A 17 2.65 2.04 -10.19
CA ARG A 17 3.11 2.04 -11.57
C ARG A 17 4.63 1.89 -11.66
N ALA A 18 5.35 2.56 -10.76
CA ALA A 18 6.81 2.42 -10.70
C ALA A 18 7.19 0.98 -10.39
N TRP A 19 6.46 0.35 -9.48
CA TRP A 19 6.69 -1.07 -9.17
C TRP A 19 6.39 -1.95 -10.39
N ALA A 20 5.25 -1.73 -11.03
CA ALA A 20 4.87 -2.53 -12.21
C ALA A 20 5.88 -2.39 -13.35
N GLN A 21 6.50 -1.23 -13.48
CA GLN A 21 7.51 -0.96 -14.51
C GLN A 21 8.93 -1.31 -14.07
N ARG A 22 9.10 -1.80 -12.85
CA ARG A 22 10.41 -2.09 -12.24
C ARG A 22 11.33 -0.87 -12.29
N ASP A 23 10.78 0.30 -12.09
CA ASP A 23 11.49 1.56 -12.13
C ASP A 23 12.08 1.84 -10.75
N ALA A 24 13.29 1.34 -10.52
CA ALA A 24 13.95 1.44 -9.22
C ALA A 24 14.13 2.89 -8.78
N LYS A 25 14.47 3.76 -9.72
CA LYS A 25 14.73 5.17 -9.42
C LYS A 25 13.44 5.86 -8.96
N ALA A 26 12.34 5.62 -9.66
CA ALA A 26 11.05 6.20 -9.28
C ALA A 26 10.57 5.65 -7.94
N LEU A 27 10.68 4.33 -7.73
CA LEU A 27 10.30 3.72 -6.44
C LEU A 27 11.12 4.33 -5.31
N LYS A 28 12.43 4.48 -5.51
CA LYS A 28 13.29 5.03 -4.48
C LYS A 28 12.91 6.46 -4.14
N SER A 29 12.55 7.26 -5.15
CA SER A 29 12.18 8.66 -4.92
C SER A 29 10.86 8.82 -4.16
N LEU A 30 9.98 7.84 -4.28
CA LEU A 30 8.65 7.85 -3.64
C LEU A 30 8.63 7.12 -2.31
N THR A 31 9.72 6.46 -1.93
CA THR A 31 9.78 5.60 -0.75
C THR A 31 10.70 6.22 0.29
N ALA A 32 10.25 6.28 1.53
CA ALA A 32 11.05 6.82 2.62
C ALA A 32 12.24 5.90 2.91
N ARG A 33 13.33 6.47 3.41
CA ARG A 33 14.52 5.69 3.75
C ARG A 33 14.25 4.62 4.80
N ASN A 34 13.36 4.93 5.72
CA ASN A 34 13.00 4.00 6.80
C ASN A 34 11.72 3.23 6.52
N PHE A 35 11.38 3.09 5.24
CA PHE A 35 10.20 2.35 4.82
C PHE A 35 10.24 0.91 5.32
N MET A 36 9.08 0.40 5.71
CA MET A 36 8.89 -1.00 6.06
C MET A 36 7.67 -1.54 5.32
N LEU A 37 7.83 -2.72 4.77
CA LEU A 37 6.71 -3.50 4.22
C LEU A 37 6.38 -4.59 5.23
N LEU A 38 5.15 -4.56 5.73
CA LEU A 38 4.67 -5.57 6.67
C LEU A 38 3.62 -6.42 5.97
N MET A 39 3.88 -7.71 5.86
CA MET A 39 2.93 -8.65 5.29
C MET A 39 2.38 -9.49 6.43
N GLY A 40 1.12 -9.23 6.79
CA GLY A 40 0.46 -9.88 7.92
C GLY A 40 -0.08 -11.24 7.56
N SER A 41 0.34 -12.24 8.30
CA SER A 41 -0.19 -13.60 8.18
C SER A 41 0.20 -14.33 9.48
N THR A 42 -0.08 -15.62 9.55
CA THR A 42 0.38 -16.40 10.70
C THR A 42 1.90 -16.41 10.80
N LYS A 43 2.59 -16.24 9.67
CA LYS A 43 4.04 -16.05 9.64
C LYS A 43 4.32 -14.70 9.01
N PRO A 44 4.32 -13.63 9.80
CA PRO A 44 4.48 -12.30 9.24
C PRO A 44 5.88 -12.10 8.64
N THR A 45 5.95 -11.31 7.60
CA THR A 45 7.21 -10.96 6.95
C THR A 45 7.35 -9.46 6.94
N ILE A 46 8.52 -8.97 7.35
CA ILE A 46 8.80 -7.55 7.39
C ILE A 46 10.06 -7.30 6.56
N LEU A 47 9.94 -6.43 5.55
CA LEU A 47 11.07 -6.03 4.71
C LEU A 47 11.36 -4.56 4.93
N ASP A 48 12.64 -4.22 5.06
CA ASP A 48 13.05 -2.82 5.09
C ASP A 48 13.09 -2.24 3.66
N ALA A 49 13.41 -0.94 3.55
CA ALA A 49 13.38 -0.26 2.26
C ALA A 49 14.32 -0.90 1.24
N ARG A 50 15.51 -1.27 1.68
CA ARG A 50 16.51 -1.86 0.79
C ARG A 50 16.08 -3.24 0.30
N SER A 51 15.61 -4.08 1.22
CA SER A 51 15.13 -5.42 0.87
C SER A 51 13.90 -5.37 -0.02
N TRP A 52 12.98 -4.44 0.27
CA TRP A 52 11.81 -4.24 -0.57
C TRP A 52 12.22 -3.83 -1.99
N LEU A 53 13.11 -2.83 -2.12
CA LEU A 53 13.51 -2.33 -3.42
C LEU A 53 14.17 -3.43 -4.26
N GLU A 54 15.00 -4.23 -3.64
CA GLU A 54 15.63 -5.37 -4.30
C GLU A 54 14.56 -6.37 -4.77
N ALA A 55 13.66 -6.75 -3.87
CA ALA A 55 12.60 -7.70 -4.22
C ALA A 55 11.70 -7.16 -5.32
N ALA A 56 11.33 -5.89 -5.24
CA ALA A 56 10.38 -5.27 -6.17
C ALA A 56 10.92 -5.19 -7.60
N THR A 57 12.23 -5.26 -7.78
CA THR A 57 12.84 -5.17 -9.11
C THR A 57 13.34 -6.50 -9.61
N THR A 58 13.36 -7.56 -8.81
CA THR A 58 13.91 -8.85 -9.20
C THR A 58 13.01 -10.04 -8.90
N ARG A 59 12.33 -10.06 -7.78
CA ARG A 59 11.69 -11.28 -7.28
C ARG A 59 10.21 -11.13 -6.96
N TYR A 60 9.79 -9.97 -6.51
CA TYR A 60 8.39 -9.67 -6.19
C TYR A 60 7.91 -8.67 -7.23
N LEU A 61 7.33 -9.19 -8.30
CA LEU A 61 7.04 -8.40 -9.49
C LEU A 61 5.53 -8.25 -9.66
N CYS A 62 5.12 -7.03 -9.97
CA CYS A 62 3.72 -6.70 -10.23
C CYS A 62 3.54 -6.49 -11.72
N SER A 63 2.54 -7.12 -12.32
CA SER A 63 2.20 -6.86 -13.72
C SER A 63 1.01 -5.95 -13.88
N SER A 64 0.05 -5.98 -12.96
CA SER A 64 -1.08 -5.06 -12.97
C SER A 64 -1.68 -4.95 -11.58
N TYR A 65 -2.44 -3.88 -11.37
CA TYR A 65 -3.10 -3.65 -10.10
C TYR A 65 -4.38 -2.84 -10.32
N ARG A 66 -5.31 -2.96 -9.38
CA ARG A 66 -6.51 -2.14 -9.38
C ARG A 66 -6.98 -1.95 -7.95
N PHE A 67 -7.12 -0.70 -7.52
CA PHE A 67 -7.66 -0.37 -6.21
C PHE A 67 -9.19 -0.41 -6.24
N GLY A 68 -9.77 -0.87 -5.13
CA GLY A 68 -11.19 -0.69 -4.88
C GLY A 68 -11.45 0.66 -4.23
N ASP A 69 -12.47 0.72 -3.38
CA ASP A 69 -12.76 1.96 -2.67
C ASP A 69 -11.58 2.38 -1.81
N VAL A 70 -11.36 3.69 -1.75
CA VAL A 70 -10.17 4.27 -1.12
C VAL A 70 -10.57 5.06 0.11
N TYR A 71 -9.86 4.83 1.20
CA TYR A 71 -9.97 5.59 2.43
C TYR A 71 -8.67 6.38 2.62
N VAL A 72 -8.77 7.69 2.82
CA VAL A 72 -7.61 8.54 3.10
C VAL A 72 -7.91 9.40 4.31
N ARG A 73 -6.97 9.46 5.24
CA ARG A 73 -7.10 10.27 6.44
C ARG A 73 -5.76 10.91 6.79
N GLU A 74 -5.79 12.17 7.15
CA GLU A 74 -4.61 12.85 7.68
C GLU A 74 -4.59 12.72 9.20
N VAL A 75 -3.44 12.35 9.76
CA VAL A 75 -3.23 12.25 11.19
C VAL A 75 -1.88 12.86 11.50
N GLY A 76 -1.88 14.08 12.05
CA GLY A 76 -0.68 14.76 12.54
C GLY A 76 0.48 14.76 11.56
N GLY A 77 0.42 15.19 10.40
CA GLY A 77 1.53 15.22 9.45
C GLY A 77 1.74 13.93 8.68
N LEU A 78 0.93 12.92 8.96
CA LEU A 78 0.94 11.67 8.22
C LEU A 78 -0.36 11.56 7.44
N ALA A 79 -0.34 10.86 6.32
CA ALA A 79 -1.55 10.50 5.59
C ALA A 79 -1.66 8.99 5.54
N ILE A 80 -2.82 8.47 5.90
CA ILE A 80 -3.10 7.05 5.88
C ILE A 80 -3.99 6.77 4.68
N PHE A 81 -3.57 5.81 3.86
CA PHE A 81 -4.33 5.32 2.72
C PHE A 81 -4.71 3.87 2.99
N ALA A 82 -5.94 3.50 2.73
CA ALA A 82 -6.36 2.11 2.87
C ALA A 82 -7.31 1.73 1.75
N SER A 83 -7.14 0.54 1.21
CA SER A 83 -7.97 0.06 0.11
C SER A 83 -7.75 -1.43 -0.11
N ASN A 84 -8.72 -2.07 -0.74
CA ASN A 84 -8.47 -3.36 -1.36
C ASN A 84 -7.71 -3.13 -2.66
N VAL A 85 -6.78 -4.01 -2.97
CA VAL A 85 -6.10 -3.99 -4.26
C VAL A 85 -6.19 -5.35 -4.91
N GLU A 86 -6.63 -5.37 -6.16
CA GLU A 86 -6.52 -6.56 -6.99
C GLU A 86 -5.16 -6.53 -7.64
N LEU A 87 -4.35 -7.52 -7.35
CA LEU A 87 -2.95 -7.53 -7.73
C LEU A 87 -2.68 -8.75 -8.60
N LYS A 88 -1.99 -8.53 -9.72
CA LYS A 88 -1.36 -9.61 -10.48
C LYS A 88 0.13 -9.52 -10.25
N ALA A 89 0.67 -10.53 -9.59
CA ALA A 89 2.05 -10.50 -9.15
C ALA A 89 2.64 -11.89 -9.13
N THR A 90 3.96 -11.96 -9.12
CA THR A 90 4.70 -13.18 -8.85
C THR A 90 5.70 -12.92 -7.73
N MET A 91 5.98 -13.94 -6.97
CA MET A 91 6.98 -13.87 -5.91
C MET A 91 7.86 -15.11 -6.07
N ASP A 92 9.12 -14.91 -6.46
CA ASP A 92 10.05 -16.01 -6.83
C ASP A 92 9.41 -16.96 -7.85
N ASP A 93 8.81 -16.38 -8.91
CA ASP A 93 8.14 -17.10 -9.99
C ASP A 93 6.88 -17.88 -9.56
N VAL A 94 6.45 -17.73 -8.33
CA VAL A 94 5.19 -18.29 -7.84
C VAL A 94 4.11 -17.22 -7.98
N ASP A 95 2.93 -17.63 -8.46
CA ASP A 95 1.80 -16.73 -8.60
C ASP A 95 1.41 -16.19 -7.23
N TRP A 96 1.44 -14.88 -7.07
CA TRP A 96 1.08 -14.19 -5.84
C TRP A 96 -0.04 -13.19 -6.13
N SER A 97 -0.95 -13.59 -7.01
CA SER A 97 -2.05 -12.73 -7.44
C SER A 97 -3.25 -12.92 -6.53
N GLY A 98 -4.06 -11.88 -6.41
CA GLY A 98 -5.28 -11.96 -5.63
C GLY A 98 -5.72 -10.61 -5.16
N ARG A 99 -6.64 -10.60 -4.23
CA ARG A 99 -7.16 -9.38 -3.62
C ARG A 99 -6.59 -9.28 -2.21
N PHE A 100 -5.91 -8.15 -1.96
CA PHE A 100 -5.27 -7.88 -0.68
C PHE A 100 -5.82 -6.59 -0.10
N TRP A 101 -5.78 -6.46 1.21
CA TRP A 101 -6.03 -5.18 1.86
C TRP A 101 -4.68 -4.51 2.11
N VAL A 102 -4.53 -3.25 1.69
CA VAL A 102 -3.31 -2.49 1.96
C VAL A 102 -3.64 -1.28 2.82
N THR A 103 -2.76 -1.01 3.76
CA THR A 103 -2.77 0.21 4.55
C THR A 103 -1.41 0.84 4.39
N ASP A 104 -1.38 2.05 3.83
CA ASP A 104 -0.15 2.75 3.54
C ASP A 104 -0.06 4.02 4.36
N ILE A 105 1.13 4.31 4.88
CA ILE A 105 1.38 5.52 5.64
C ILE A 105 2.35 6.37 4.84
N TRP A 106 1.87 7.56 4.45
CA TRP A 106 2.66 8.54 3.73
C TRP A 106 3.12 9.61 4.69
N LYS A 107 4.36 10.04 4.56
CA LYS A 107 4.96 11.04 5.41
C LYS A 107 5.48 12.18 4.56
N LYS A 108 5.18 13.41 4.98
CA LYS A 108 5.66 14.59 4.28
C LYS A 108 7.08 14.91 4.72
N GLY A 109 7.96 15.17 3.76
CA GLY A 109 9.34 15.51 4.06
C GLY A 109 9.46 16.90 4.66
N ARG A 110 10.47 17.09 5.53
CA ARG A 110 10.72 18.40 6.16
C ARG A 110 11.48 19.33 5.23
N VAL A 111 12.48 18.78 4.54
CA VAL A 111 13.35 19.57 3.68
C VAL A 111 12.78 19.66 2.28
N ARG A 112 12.37 18.50 1.76
CA ARG A 112 11.65 18.42 0.49
C ARG A 112 10.20 18.18 0.80
N ARG A 113 9.32 19.02 0.30
CA ARG A 113 7.89 18.99 0.65
C ARG A 113 7.11 17.85 0.01
N GLY A 114 7.79 16.89 -0.56
CA GLY A 114 7.13 15.74 -1.15
C GLY A 114 6.71 14.71 -0.12
N TRP A 115 5.64 14.02 -0.42
CA TRP A 115 5.21 12.88 0.36
C TRP A 115 6.01 11.64 -0.05
N ARG A 116 6.35 10.80 0.92
CA ARG A 116 7.01 9.53 0.66
C ARG A 116 6.32 8.44 1.43
N LEU A 117 6.26 7.27 0.82
CA LEU A 117 5.64 6.12 1.47
C LEU A 117 6.58 5.63 2.58
N ALA A 118 6.10 5.72 3.82
CA ALA A 118 6.88 5.35 4.99
C ALA A 118 6.63 3.91 5.43
N GLN A 119 5.43 3.38 5.16
CA GLN A 119 5.10 2.03 5.58
C GLN A 119 3.95 1.51 4.74
N ARG A 120 4.04 0.25 4.35
CA ARG A 120 2.93 -0.46 3.73
C ARG A 120 2.61 -1.68 4.56
N ILE A 121 1.37 -1.84 4.93
CA ILE A 121 0.87 -3.03 5.60
C ILE A 121 -0.04 -3.76 4.64
N VAL A 122 0.29 -5.00 4.34
CA VAL A 122 -0.51 -5.84 3.45
C VAL A 122 -1.13 -6.95 4.28
N SER A 123 -2.45 -7.04 4.25
CA SER A 123 -3.16 -8.14 4.88
C SER A 123 -3.47 -9.17 3.81
N LEU A 124 -2.99 -10.38 4.01
CA LEU A 124 -3.18 -11.46 3.06
C LEU A 124 -4.61 -11.97 3.13
N PRO A 125 -5.18 -12.39 2.01
CA PRO A 125 -6.48 -13.01 2.04
C PRO A 125 -6.36 -14.35 2.75
N ASP A 126 -7.06 -14.47 3.85
CA ASP A 126 -7.14 -15.73 4.55
C ASP A 126 -8.58 -16.04 4.85
N ASP A 127 -8.82 -17.21 5.43
CA ASP A 127 -10.17 -17.66 5.72
C ASP A 127 -10.80 -16.93 6.91
N ASN A 128 -10.47 -15.67 7.08
CA ASN A 128 -11.03 -14.89 8.17
C ASN A 128 -12.53 -14.74 8.02
N PRO A 129 -13.28 -14.95 9.06
CA PRO A 129 -14.71 -14.69 9.02
C PRO A 129 -14.97 -13.22 8.79
N GLU A 130 -16.08 -12.93 8.14
CA GLU A 130 -16.49 -11.55 7.95
C GLU A 130 -16.82 -10.90 9.29
N ILE A 131 -16.59 -9.60 9.35
CA ILE A 131 -16.99 -8.83 10.53
C ILE A 131 -18.51 -8.88 10.68
N PRO A 132 -19.01 -9.24 11.87
CA PRO A 132 -20.46 -9.33 12.07
C PRO A 132 -21.19 -8.05 11.70
N ALA A 133 -22.39 -8.21 11.19
CA ALA A 133 -23.17 -7.08 10.68
C ALA A 133 -23.41 -6.00 11.73
N GLY A 134 -23.61 -6.39 13.00
CA GLY A 134 -23.82 -5.43 14.07
C GLY A 134 -22.62 -4.50 14.30
N ILE A 135 -21.43 -5.05 14.16
CA ILE A 135 -20.19 -4.25 14.27
C ILE A 135 -20.01 -3.41 13.01
N ARG A 136 -20.22 -4.02 11.83
CA ARG A 136 -20.08 -3.30 10.57
C ARG A 136 -21.02 -2.10 10.48
N ALA A 137 -22.20 -2.20 11.08
CA ALA A 137 -23.15 -1.10 11.09
C ALA A 137 -22.65 0.13 11.85
N LEU A 138 -21.65 -0.03 12.73
CA LEU A 138 -21.07 1.06 13.50
C LEU A 138 -20.00 1.83 12.74
N GLN A 139 -19.57 1.34 11.56
CA GLN A 139 -18.45 1.97 10.85
C GLN A 139 -18.81 3.38 10.39
N LEU A 140 -17.83 4.27 10.44
CA LEU A 140 -17.98 5.65 10.00
C LEU A 140 -17.72 5.81 8.50
N TRP A 141 -16.81 5.01 7.99
CA TRP A 141 -16.45 5.08 6.57
C TRP A 141 -17.52 4.41 5.72
N ARG A 142 -17.96 5.10 4.71
CA ARG A 142 -18.93 4.58 3.74
C ARG A 142 -18.27 4.55 2.38
N PRO A 143 -17.98 3.35 1.84
CA PRO A 143 -17.38 3.28 0.50
C PRO A 143 -18.35 3.86 -0.53
N SER A 144 -17.77 4.54 -1.51
CA SER A 144 -18.55 5.01 -2.64
C SER A 144 -18.74 3.83 -3.58
N ARG A 145 -19.94 3.53 -3.93
CA ARG A 145 -20.29 2.40 -4.66
C ARG A 145 -20.02 2.26 -5.94
#